data_e8facfad787425073475f76a707ea5b2
#
_entry.id   e8facfad787425073475f76a707ea5b2
#
_cell.length_a   1.000
_cell.length_b   1.000
_cell.length_c   1.000
_cell.angle_alpha   90.00
_cell.angle_beta   90.00
_cell.angle_gamma   90.00
#
_symmetry.space_group_name_H-M   'P 1'
#
loop_
_entity.id
_entity.type
_entity.pdbx_description
1 polymer ?
#
loop_
_entity_poly.entity_id
_entity_poly.type
_entity_poly.pdbx_seq_one_letter_code
_entity_poly.pdbx_strand_id
1 'polypeptide(L)'
;MFPLPSVAFKDIKKFGQAPIGNGPYKFKSWSHDKKIIVVPNKDYKGSRKVSNKGIEYRVYTNEDSAYSDVLSGNLDVMDQIPQSAVKTFRQDSSVIAYSQAGSSFQSFVIPERLEHFGNDEEGQLRRQAISMAIDRDQIVKKVYNNTKTPATDFTSPLVPEYVKKLEQNGSNLKYNASKAKELWKKANAIKPWSGNFRIAYNADGGHKEWVDAVCNQIKNTLDIDAAGEPYATFSDVRNQVTNRTIKTAFRAGWMLDYPSAEDYLNPLYASSSADGHGSNDGDYKSAEFDKLLNAALAQTDVKKRTEDFTKAQEVLAKDLPVIPLWNDNVAAASATNVKNVSFDYTNLPTYNTITK
;
A
#
# COMPACT_ATOMS: atom_id res chain seq x y z
N MET A 1 3.54 -5.18 17.13
CA MET A 1 2.47 -5.96 17.82
C MET A 1 2.06 -5.20 19.08
N PHE A 2 0.76 -4.93 19.27
CA PHE A 2 0.27 -4.24 20.46
C PHE A 2 -0.10 -5.26 21.55
N PRO A 3 0.29 -5.04 22.81
CA PRO A 3 -0.04 -5.94 23.90
C PRO A 3 -1.55 -5.91 24.18
N LEU A 4 -2.16 -7.07 24.36
CA LEU A 4 -3.55 -7.19 24.78
C LEU A 4 -3.63 -7.43 26.29
N PRO A 5 -4.64 -6.87 27.00
CA PRO A 5 -4.85 -7.18 28.40
C PRO A 5 -5.32 -8.62 28.57
N SER A 6 -4.97 -9.27 29.69
CA SER A 6 -5.32 -10.68 29.93
C SER A 6 -6.81 -10.99 29.82
N VAL A 7 -7.68 -10.01 30.09
CA VAL A 7 -9.12 -10.15 29.95
C VAL A 7 -9.56 -10.42 28.49
N ALA A 8 -8.78 -10.01 27.49
CA ALA A 8 -9.07 -10.26 26.08
C ALA A 8 -9.12 -11.76 25.75
N PHE A 9 -8.31 -12.55 26.44
CA PHE A 9 -8.19 -13.99 26.22
C PHE A 9 -9.32 -14.82 26.87
N LYS A 10 -10.17 -14.20 27.71
CA LYS A 10 -11.36 -14.85 28.26
C LYS A 10 -12.48 -15.00 27.23
N ASP A 11 -12.63 -14.00 26.35
CA ASP A 11 -13.58 -14.00 25.25
C ASP A 11 -13.13 -12.97 24.21
N ILE A 12 -12.36 -13.43 23.22
CA ILE A 12 -11.78 -12.57 22.20
C ILE A 12 -12.84 -11.90 21.30
N LYS A 13 -13.98 -12.57 21.08
CA LYS A 13 -15.09 -12.01 20.27
C LYS A 13 -15.76 -10.85 21.00
N LYS A 14 -16.07 -11.02 22.28
CA LYS A 14 -16.63 -9.97 23.12
C LYS A 14 -15.67 -8.82 23.30
N PHE A 15 -14.37 -9.12 23.49
CA PHE A 15 -13.32 -8.09 23.57
C PHE A 15 -13.23 -7.28 22.27
N GLY A 16 -13.36 -7.91 21.10
CA GLY A 16 -13.37 -7.24 19.81
C GLY A 16 -14.52 -6.24 19.63
N GLN A 17 -15.67 -6.45 20.32
CA GLN A 17 -16.81 -5.52 20.27
C GLN A 17 -16.66 -4.31 21.22
N ALA A 18 -15.85 -4.44 22.25
CA ALA A 18 -15.62 -3.38 23.24
C ALA A 18 -14.17 -3.44 23.76
N PRO A 19 -13.19 -3.09 22.92
CA PRO A 19 -11.78 -3.24 23.26
C PRO A 19 -11.34 -2.33 24.40
N ILE A 20 -10.43 -2.84 25.22
CA ILE A 20 -9.76 -2.09 26.28
C ILE A 20 -8.34 -1.81 25.82
N GLY A 21 -7.96 -0.54 25.75
CA GLY A 21 -6.64 -0.09 25.38
C GLY A 21 -6.02 0.78 26.45
N ASN A 22 -4.70 0.93 26.39
CA ASN A 22 -3.91 1.80 27.27
C ASN A 22 -3.47 3.11 26.59
N GLY A 23 -4.05 3.44 25.45
CA GLY A 23 -3.75 4.65 24.67
C GLY A 23 -4.39 5.93 25.24
N PRO A 24 -4.17 7.09 24.58
CA PRO A 24 -4.70 8.40 24.99
C PRO A 24 -6.23 8.47 24.91
N TYR A 25 -6.84 7.59 24.15
CA TYR A 25 -8.30 7.43 24.06
C TYR A 25 -8.71 6.04 24.50
N LYS A 26 -9.95 5.92 24.98
CA LYS A 26 -10.62 4.66 25.28
C LYS A 26 -11.92 4.52 24.52
N PHE A 27 -12.27 3.30 24.20
CA PHE A 27 -13.52 2.95 23.53
C PHE A 27 -14.74 3.43 24.32
N LYS A 28 -15.72 4.00 23.61
CA LYS A 28 -17.01 4.38 24.18
C LYS A 28 -18.15 3.58 23.58
N SER A 29 -18.25 3.53 22.23
CA SER A 29 -19.34 2.81 21.56
C SER A 29 -18.99 2.52 20.10
N TRP A 30 -19.62 1.49 19.54
CA TRP A 30 -19.58 1.13 18.14
C TRP A 30 -20.99 0.84 17.62
N SER A 31 -21.41 1.59 16.61
CA SER A 31 -22.57 1.27 15.78
C SER A 31 -22.03 0.73 14.47
N HIS A 32 -22.15 -0.57 14.27
CA HIS A 32 -21.63 -1.24 13.07
C HIS A 32 -22.09 -0.52 11.80
N ASP A 33 -21.22 -0.44 10.79
CA ASP A 33 -21.46 0.19 9.50
C ASP A 33 -21.81 1.70 9.55
N LYS A 34 -21.71 2.32 10.74
CA LYS A 34 -22.04 3.75 10.94
C LYS A 34 -20.91 4.53 11.58
N LYS A 35 -20.53 4.17 12.82
CA LYS A 35 -19.55 4.95 13.56
C LYS A 35 -18.93 4.23 14.75
N ILE A 36 -17.70 4.66 15.09
CA ILE A 36 -17.00 4.31 16.33
C ILE A 36 -16.75 5.60 17.11
N ILE A 37 -16.99 5.59 18.41
CA ILE A 37 -16.72 6.72 19.29
C ILE A 37 -15.67 6.33 20.32
N VAL A 38 -14.63 7.16 20.45
CA VAL A 38 -13.62 7.07 21.49
C VAL A 38 -13.56 8.39 22.29
N VAL A 39 -13.23 8.29 23.56
CA VAL A 39 -13.14 9.45 24.48
C VAL A 39 -11.79 9.50 25.16
N PRO A 40 -11.32 10.67 25.65
CA PRO A 40 -10.07 10.77 26.36
C PRO A 40 -9.95 9.77 27.50
N ASN A 41 -8.79 9.10 27.56
CA ASN A 41 -8.50 8.17 28.63
C ASN A 41 -7.78 8.91 29.78
N LYS A 42 -8.49 9.12 30.88
CA LYS A 42 -7.95 9.82 32.07
C LYS A 42 -6.81 9.04 32.76
N ASP A 43 -6.73 7.73 32.52
CA ASP A 43 -5.73 6.85 33.11
C ASP A 43 -4.45 6.75 32.27
N TYR A 44 -4.45 7.41 31.10
CA TYR A 44 -3.28 7.43 30.22
C TYR A 44 -2.10 8.19 30.86
N LYS A 45 -0.92 7.54 30.87
CA LYS A 45 0.31 8.09 31.48
C LYS A 45 1.42 8.35 30.43
N GLY A 46 1.12 8.15 29.16
CA GLY A 46 2.10 8.39 28.09
C GLY A 46 2.24 9.87 27.71
N SER A 47 3.08 10.15 26.72
CA SER A 47 3.46 11.51 26.31
C SER A 47 2.44 12.22 25.39
N ARG A 48 1.52 11.49 24.75
CA ARG A 48 0.55 12.08 23.79
C ARG A 48 -0.56 12.83 24.54
N LYS A 49 -0.53 14.15 24.49
CA LYS A 49 -1.58 15.00 25.08
C LYS A 49 -2.82 14.99 24.18
N VAL A 50 -3.99 14.91 24.78
CA VAL A 50 -5.29 15.00 24.09
C VAL A 50 -5.81 16.42 24.18
N SER A 51 -6.06 17.06 23.04
CA SER A 51 -6.49 18.45 22.93
C SER A 51 -7.99 18.59 22.63
N ASN A 52 -8.73 17.49 22.47
CA ASN A 52 -10.16 17.45 22.16
C ASN A 52 -10.98 16.61 23.14
N LYS A 53 -12.29 16.61 22.97
CA LYS A 53 -13.23 15.90 23.85
C LYS A 53 -13.45 14.44 23.46
N GLY A 54 -12.87 13.98 22.35
CA GLY A 54 -13.03 12.64 21.81
C GLY A 54 -13.04 12.66 20.29
N ILE A 55 -13.15 11.47 19.69
CA ILE A 55 -13.18 11.29 18.25
C ILE A 55 -14.39 10.44 17.89
N GLU A 56 -15.14 10.86 16.88
CA GLU A 56 -16.16 10.06 16.21
C GLU A 56 -15.63 9.67 14.82
N TYR A 57 -15.30 8.41 14.63
CA TYR A 57 -14.99 7.87 13.30
C TYR A 57 -16.31 7.51 12.61
N ARG A 58 -16.58 8.13 11.47
CA ARG A 58 -17.74 7.85 10.63
C ARG A 58 -17.39 6.94 9.49
N VAL A 59 -18.19 5.91 9.26
CA VAL A 59 -18.02 4.98 8.15
C VAL A 59 -18.77 5.53 6.93
N TYR A 60 -18.05 5.71 5.83
CA TYR A 60 -18.60 6.06 4.52
C TYR A 60 -18.30 4.94 3.54
N THR A 61 -19.29 4.56 2.75
CA THR A 61 -19.13 3.63 1.62
C THR A 61 -18.96 4.36 0.28
N ASN A 62 -19.04 5.69 0.32
CA ASN A 62 -18.86 6.57 -0.83
C ASN A 62 -18.06 7.80 -0.41
N GLU A 63 -16.90 7.99 -1.03
CA GLU A 63 -15.97 9.08 -0.72
C GLU A 63 -16.53 10.46 -1.11
N ASP A 64 -17.34 10.56 -2.17
CA ASP A 64 -17.97 11.83 -2.56
C ASP A 64 -18.95 12.33 -1.50
N SER A 65 -19.66 11.41 -0.84
CA SER A 65 -20.53 11.73 0.29
C SER A 65 -19.74 12.25 1.50
N ALA A 66 -18.60 11.63 1.82
CA ALA A 66 -17.70 12.08 2.87
C ALA A 66 -17.13 13.49 2.55
N TYR A 67 -16.71 13.72 1.31
CA TYR A 67 -16.20 15.03 0.88
C TYR A 67 -17.28 16.11 0.96
N SER A 68 -18.51 15.82 0.55
CA SER A 68 -19.66 16.73 0.70
C SER A 68 -19.92 17.09 2.16
N ASP A 69 -19.76 16.14 3.09
CA ASP A 69 -19.87 16.39 4.53
C ASP A 69 -18.73 17.27 5.08
N VAL A 70 -17.52 17.17 4.54
CA VAL A 70 -16.44 18.13 4.87
C VAL A 70 -16.78 19.54 4.39
N LEU A 71 -17.25 19.68 3.16
CA LEU A 71 -17.65 20.96 2.56
C LEU A 71 -18.79 21.64 3.36
N SER A 72 -19.72 20.86 3.87
CA SER A 72 -20.86 21.37 4.67
C SER A 72 -20.54 21.54 6.16
N GLY A 73 -19.32 21.15 6.61
CA GLY A 73 -18.90 21.21 8.01
C GLY A 73 -19.51 20.12 8.91
N ASN A 74 -20.13 19.10 8.34
CA ASN A 74 -20.66 17.93 9.04
C ASN A 74 -19.59 16.87 9.34
N LEU A 75 -18.47 16.89 8.62
CA LEU A 75 -17.27 16.09 8.86
C LEU A 75 -16.08 17.02 9.06
N ASP A 76 -15.30 16.80 10.10
CA ASP A 76 -14.20 17.68 10.48
C ASP A 76 -12.95 17.43 9.62
N VAL A 77 -12.59 16.18 9.40
CA VAL A 77 -11.39 15.76 8.65
C VAL A 77 -11.71 14.53 7.81
N MET A 78 -11.25 14.55 6.57
CA MET A 78 -11.24 13.42 5.64
C MET A 78 -9.81 13.16 5.20
N ASP A 79 -9.34 11.92 5.34
CA ASP A 79 -7.96 11.51 5.08
C ASP A 79 -7.72 10.96 3.66
N GLN A 80 -8.76 10.95 2.83
CA GLN A 80 -8.72 10.60 1.42
C GLN A 80 -9.53 11.61 0.61
N ILE A 81 -9.14 11.87 -0.63
CA ILE A 81 -9.87 12.77 -1.54
C ILE A 81 -10.50 11.93 -2.66
N PRO A 82 -11.82 12.05 -2.89
CA PRO A 82 -12.48 11.31 -3.95
C PRO A 82 -11.96 11.71 -5.33
N GLN A 83 -12.04 10.78 -6.27
CA GLN A 83 -11.55 10.98 -7.63
C GLN A 83 -12.19 12.20 -8.31
N SER A 84 -13.44 12.51 -8.00
CA SER A 84 -14.17 13.69 -8.52
C SER A 84 -13.53 15.02 -8.10
N ALA A 85 -12.95 15.09 -6.86
CA ALA A 85 -12.38 16.30 -6.28
C ALA A 85 -10.83 16.36 -6.38
N VAL A 86 -10.15 15.29 -6.79
CA VAL A 86 -8.68 15.19 -6.77
C VAL A 86 -7.98 16.30 -7.57
N LYS A 87 -8.65 16.86 -8.59
CA LYS A 87 -8.10 17.94 -9.43
C LYS A 87 -8.28 19.33 -8.82
N THR A 88 -9.26 19.51 -7.97
CA THR A 88 -9.72 20.83 -7.51
C THR A 88 -9.55 21.08 -6.02
N PHE A 89 -9.48 20.05 -5.17
CA PHE A 89 -9.49 20.19 -3.71
C PHE A 89 -8.39 21.13 -3.16
N ARG A 90 -7.22 21.21 -3.84
CA ARG A 90 -6.12 22.09 -3.41
C ARG A 90 -6.40 23.57 -3.63
N GLN A 91 -7.32 23.92 -4.52
CA GLN A 91 -7.75 25.29 -4.81
C GLN A 91 -9.13 25.61 -4.21
N ASP A 92 -9.78 24.66 -3.58
CA ASP A 92 -11.11 24.85 -2.98
C ASP A 92 -10.98 25.59 -1.63
N SER A 93 -11.43 26.85 -1.61
CA SER A 93 -11.37 27.70 -0.41
C SER A 93 -12.37 27.27 0.69
N SER A 94 -13.29 26.35 0.39
CA SER A 94 -14.26 25.81 1.35
C SER A 94 -13.63 24.79 2.31
N VAL A 95 -12.40 24.35 2.03
CA VAL A 95 -11.66 23.37 2.85
C VAL A 95 -10.23 23.83 3.09
N ILE A 96 -9.57 23.25 4.09
CA ILE A 96 -8.12 23.27 4.21
C ILE A 96 -7.60 21.99 3.59
N ALA A 97 -6.84 22.11 2.50
CA ALA A 97 -6.28 20.99 1.79
C ALA A 97 -4.91 20.57 2.34
N TYR A 98 -4.65 19.29 2.46
CA TYR A 98 -3.37 18.71 2.86
C TYR A 98 -2.80 17.86 1.73
N SER A 99 -1.52 18.08 1.39
CA SER A 99 -0.83 17.32 0.36
C SER A 99 0.66 17.23 0.71
N GLN A 100 1.12 16.06 1.10
CA GLN A 100 2.52 15.78 1.46
C GLN A 100 2.90 14.36 1.11
N ALA A 101 4.21 14.04 1.08
CA ALA A 101 4.68 12.68 0.88
C ALA A 101 4.08 11.74 1.93
N GLY A 102 3.79 10.53 1.52
CA GLY A 102 3.20 9.48 2.35
C GLY A 102 3.95 8.16 2.26
N SER A 103 3.57 7.21 3.08
CA SER A 103 4.26 5.92 3.22
C SER A 103 3.49 4.74 2.63
N SER A 104 2.23 4.89 2.27
CA SER A 104 1.46 3.79 1.70
C SER A 104 2.05 3.37 0.35
N PHE A 105 2.55 2.14 0.29
CA PHE A 105 3.13 1.56 -0.92
C PHE A 105 2.11 0.74 -1.66
N GLN A 106 1.83 1.09 -2.90
CA GLN A 106 0.90 0.36 -3.78
C GLN A 106 1.68 -0.47 -4.78
N SER A 107 1.27 -1.72 -4.93
CA SER A 107 1.83 -2.68 -5.87
C SER A 107 0.76 -3.68 -6.31
N PHE A 108 1.16 -4.63 -7.15
CA PHE A 108 0.45 -5.90 -7.32
C PHE A 108 1.45 -7.05 -7.28
N VAL A 109 1.02 -8.16 -6.71
CA VAL A 109 1.80 -9.40 -6.58
C VAL A 109 1.52 -10.28 -7.79
N ILE A 110 2.56 -10.91 -8.32
CA ILE A 110 2.45 -12.01 -9.30
C ILE A 110 2.99 -13.26 -8.60
N PRO A 111 2.13 -14.14 -8.05
CA PRO A 111 2.58 -15.34 -7.35
C PRO A 111 3.46 -16.23 -8.23
N GLU A 112 4.54 -16.77 -7.66
CA GLU A 112 5.46 -17.66 -8.39
C GLU A 112 4.81 -18.98 -8.81
N ARG A 113 3.73 -19.38 -8.16
CA ARG A 113 2.95 -20.58 -8.51
C ARG A 113 2.09 -20.45 -9.78
N LEU A 114 1.96 -19.21 -10.32
CA LEU A 114 1.21 -19.02 -11.57
C LEU A 114 2.03 -19.52 -12.75
N GLU A 115 1.34 -20.16 -13.69
CA GLU A 115 1.98 -20.57 -14.95
C GLU A 115 2.63 -19.36 -15.64
N HIS A 116 3.81 -19.56 -16.23
CA HIS A 116 4.65 -18.52 -16.85
C HIS A 116 5.33 -17.52 -15.87
N PHE A 117 5.12 -17.65 -14.57
CA PHE A 117 5.64 -16.70 -13.58
C PHE A 117 6.44 -17.36 -12.45
N GLY A 118 7.05 -18.51 -12.70
CA GLY A 118 8.00 -19.15 -11.77
C GLY A 118 9.22 -18.29 -11.46
N ASN A 119 10.01 -18.67 -10.47
CA ASN A 119 11.29 -18.04 -10.15
C ASN A 119 12.42 -18.63 -11.04
N ASP A 120 12.20 -18.57 -12.34
CA ASP A 120 13.11 -19.02 -13.39
C ASP A 120 13.33 -17.91 -14.44
N GLU A 121 14.13 -18.18 -15.46
CA GLU A 121 14.44 -17.19 -16.49
C GLU A 121 13.19 -16.72 -17.25
N GLU A 122 12.24 -17.61 -17.56
CA GLU A 122 11.00 -17.22 -18.20
C GLU A 122 10.20 -16.25 -17.33
N GLY A 123 9.95 -16.62 -16.06
CA GLY A 123 9.17 -15.82 -15.13
C GLY A 123 9.81 -14.46 -14.84
N GLN A 124 11.13 -14.38 -14.70
CA GLN A 124 11.85 -13.12 -14.54
C GLN A 124 11.68 -12.19 -15.74
N LEU A 125 11.90 -12.72 -16.96
CA LEU A 125 11.72 -11.96 -18.21
C LEU A 125 10.28 -11.42 -18.34
N ARG A 126 9.27 -12.22 -17.98
CA ARG A 126 7.86 -11.79 -18.04
C ARG A 126 7.53 -10.71 -17.03
N ARG A 127 7.98 -10.85 -15.77
CA ARG A 127 7.79 -9.81 -14.73
C ARG A 127 8.46 -8.51 -15.11
N GLN A 128 9.69 -8.55 -15.63
CA GLN A 128 10.40 -7.38 -16.10
C GLN A 128 9.69 -6.72 -17.30
N ALA A 129 9.19 -7.52 -18.25
CA ALA A 129 8.42 -7.01 -19.39
C ALA A 129 7.13 -6.32 -18.93
N ILE A 130 6.37 -6.93 -18.00
CA ILE A 130 5.16 -6.35 -17.42
C ILE A 130 5.49 -5.04 -16.69
N SER A 131 6.53 -5.01 -15.86
CA SER A 131 6.91 -3.79 -15.13
C SER A 131 7.30 -2.66 -16.08
N MET A 132 8.08 -2.95 -17.12
CA MET A 132 8.51 -1.98 -18.13
C MET A 132 7.38 -1.56 -19.09
N ALA A 133 6.27 -2.30 -19.17
CA ALA A 133 5.08 -1.92 -19.93
C ALA A 133 4.25 -0.83 -19.27
N ILE A 134 4.48 -0.55 -17.96
CA ILE A 134 3.67 0.36 -17.16
C ILE A 134 4.32 1.74 -17.06
N ASP A 135 3.69 2.74 -17.68
CA ASP A 135 4.03 4.16 -17.52
C ASP A 135 3.38 4.72 -16.23
N ARG A 136 4.09 4.58 -15.12
CA ARG A 136 3.65 5.01 -13.80
C ARG A 136 3.42 6.52 -13.73
N ASP A 137 4.29 7.31 -14.36
CA ASP A 137 4.19 8.77 -14.39
C ASP A 137 2.91 9.21 -15.11
N GLN A 138 2.58 8.56 -16.22
CA GLN A 138 1.35 8.84 -16.96
C GLN A 138 0.11 8.52 -16.12
N ILE A 139 0.08 7.37 -15.44
CA ILE A 139 -1.05 6.97 -14.58
C ILE A 139 -1.18 7.95 -13.42
N VAL A 140 -0.10 8.24 -12.71
CA VAL A 140 -0.09 9.18 -11.58
C VAL A 140 -0.59 10.55 -12.01
N LYS A 141 -0.15 11.03 -13.18
CA LYS A 141 -0.59 12.33 -13.70
C LYS A 141 -2.06 12.33 -14.13
N LYS A 142 -2.50 11.32 -14.88
CA LYS A 142 -3.84 11.32 -15.52
C LYS A 142 -4.95 10.84 -14.59
N VAL A 143 -4.68 9.81 -13.78
CA VAL A 143 -5.65 9.22 -12.86
C VAL A 143 -5.64 9.98 -11.53
N TYR A 144 -4.47 10.25 -10.97
CA TYR A 144 -4.35 10.75 -9.61
C TYR A 144 -3.96 12.24 -9.49
N ASN A 145 -3.83 12.96 -10.60
CA ASN A 145 -3.45 14.38 -10.59
C ASN A 145 -2.25 14.69 -9.68
N ASN A 146 -1.23 13.81 -9.72
CA ASN A 146 -0.01 13.88 -8.92
C ASN A 146 -0.24 13.84 -7.39
N THR A 147 -1.29 13.18 -6.92
CA THR A 147 -1.49 12.86 -5.49
C THR A 147 -0.79 11.58 -5.06
N LYS A 148 -0.04 10.97 -5.96
CA LYS A 148 0.81 9.81 -5.73
C LYS A 148 2.22 10.12 -6.22
N THR A 149 3.21 9.36 -5.72
CA THR A 149 4.61 9.43 -6.18
C THR A 149 4.98 8.10 -6.84
N PRO A 150 5.38 8.06 -8.12
CA PRO A 150 5.80 6.83 -8.77
C PRO A 150 6.90 6.12 -7.98
N ALA A 151 6.74 4.81 -7.79
CA ALA A 151 7.72 4.00 -7.06
C ALA A 151 9.02 3.83 -7.88
N THR A 152 10.15 4.06 -7.26
CA THR A 152 11.49 3.88 -7.81
C THR A 152 12.27 2.77 -7.11
N ASP A 153 11.70 2.23 -6.04
CA ASP A 153 12.21 1.13 -5.22
C ASP A 153 11.03 0.36 -4.58
N PHE A 154 11.30 -0.42 -3.54
CA PHE A 154 10.32 -1.26 -2.82
C PHE A 154 9.95 -0.71 -1.44
N THR A 155 10.22 0.57 -1.20
CA THR A 155 9.98 1.24 0.07
C THR A 155 9.21 2.55 -0.11
N SER A 156 9.36 3.48 0.82
CA SER A 156 8.77 4.82 0.74
C SER A 156 9.84 5.90 0.95
N PRO A 157 9.68 7.08 0.32
CA PRO A 157 10.54 8.23 0.59
C PRO A 157 10.61 8.68 2.06
N LEU A 158 9.74 8.17 2.92
CA LEU A 158 9.69 8.53 4.35
C LEU A 158 10.59 7.65 5.25
N VAL A 159 11.18 6.58 4.72
CA VAL A 159 12.13 5.78 5.51
C VAL A 159 13.54 6.35 5.44
N PRO A 160 14.32 6.27 6.53
CA PRO A 160 15.71 6.76 6.54
C PRO A 160 16.62 6.09 5.52
N GLU A 161 16.33 4.85 5.17
CA GLU A 161 17.10 4.03 4.23
C GLU A 161 16.62 4.16 2.77
N TYR A 162 15.73 5.09 2.47
CA TYR A 162 15.26 5.31 1.10
C TYR A 162 16.37 5.71 0.14
N VAL A 163 16.36 5.12 -1.04
CA VAL A 163 17.25 5.47 -2.14
C VAL A 163 16.44 5.93 -3.35
N LYS A 164 16.83 7.07 -3.92
CA LYS A 164 16.12 7.64 -5.09
C LYS A 164 16.26 6.79 -6.35
N LYS A 165 17.22 5.88 -6.40
CA LYS A 165 17.53 5.09 -7.59
C LYS A 165 18.26 3.81 -7.20
N LEU A 166 17.80 2.71 -7.73
CA LEU A 166 18.52 1.45 -7.78
C LEU A 166 19.40 1.45 -9.03
N GLU A 167 20.73 1.30 -8.86
CA GLU A 167 21.71 1.55 -9.94
C GLU A 167 21.83 0.40 -10.93
N GLN A 168 21.68 -0.86 -10.47
CA GLN A 168 21.86 -2.04 -11.30
C GLN A 168 20.56 -2.47 -12.00
N ASN A 169 19.50 -2.69 -11.26
CA ASN A 169 18.25 -3.25 -11.75
C ASN A 169 17.08 -2.26 -11.75
N GLY A 170 17.27 -1.04 -11.27
CA GLY A 170 16.20 -0.02 -11.18
C GLY A 170 15.62 0.38 -12.55
N SER A 171 16.29 0.07 -13.67
CA SER A 171 15.73 0.22 -15.01
C SER A 171 14.48 -0.65 -15.22
N ASN A 172 14.35 -1.77 -14.52
CA ASN A 172 13.20 -2.67 -14.59
C ASN A 172 11.93 -2.04 -13.99
N LEU A 173 12.06 -0.98 -13.19
CA LEU A 173 10.95 -0.22 -12.63
C LEU A 173 10.53 0.97 -13.52
N LYS A 174 11.25 1.23 -14.63
CA LYS A 174 10.99 2.36 -15.52
C LYS A 174 10.24 1.91 -16.77
N TYR A 175 9.31 2.73 -17.20
CA TYR A 175 8.61 2.51 -18.46
C TYR A 175 9.57 2.47 -19.64
N ASN A 176 9.49 1.39 -20.42
CA ASN A 176 10.19 1.23 -21.69
C ASN A 176 9.47 0.18 -22.55
N ALA A 177 8.53 0.65 -23.35
CA ALA A 177 7.71 -0.24 -24.19
C ALA A 177 8.52 -1.10 -25.16
N SER A 178 9.60 -0.57 -25.72
CA SER A 178 10.46 -1.34 -26.67
C SER A 178 11.19 -2.47 -25.96
N LYS A 179 11.75 -2.19 -24.77
CA LYS A 179 12.43 -3.21 -23.97
C LYS A 179 11.45 -4.25 -23.42
N ALA A 180 10.25 -3.82 -23.00
CA ALA A 180 9.19 -4.71 -22.57
C ALA A 180 8.84 -5.75 -23.66
N LYS A 181 8.66 -5.30 -24.90
CA LYS A 181 8.41 -6.19 -26.05
C LYS A 181 9.57 -7.14 -26.34
N GLU A 182 10.82 -6.66 -26.24
CA GLU A 182 12.01 -7.50 -26.41
C GLU A 182 12.06 -8.62 -25.36
N LEU A 183 11.87 -8.28 -24.08
CA LEU A 183 11.87 -9.24 -22.97
C LEU A 183 10.73 -10.26 -23.10
N TRP A 184 9.53 -9.79 -23.47
CA TRP A 184 8.38 -10.67 -23.71
C TRP A 184 8.63 -11.64 -24.85
N LYS A 185 9.26 -11.19 -25.93
CA LYS A 185 9.66 -12.05 -27.04
C LYS A 185 10.69 -13.11 -26.61
N LYS A 186 11.66 -12.73 -25.76
CA LYS A 186 12.65 -13.69 -25.21
C LYS A 186 11.97 -14.73 -24.34
N ALA A 187 11.03 -14.34 -23.47
CA ALA A 187 10.27 -15.26 -22.67
C ALA A 187 9.44 -16.22 -23.53
N ASN A 188 8.81 -15.73 -24.62
CA ASN A 188 8.08 -16.56 -25.57
C ASN A 188 8.96 -17.56 -26.32
N ALA A 189 10.26 -17.30 -26.47
CA ALA A 189 11.20 -18.25 -27.06
C ALA A 189 11.55 -19.41 -26.09
N ILE A 190 11.43 -19.18 -24.78
CA ILE A 190 11.60 -20.22 -23.76
C ILE A 190 10.29 -21.05 -23.67
N LYS A 191 9.16 -20.38 -23.45
CA LYS A 191 7.83 -21.00 -23.42
C LYS A 191 6.81 -20.04 -24.05
N PRO A 192 6.11 -20.43 -25.12
CA PRO A 192 5.09 -19.57 -25.74
C PRO A 192 4.02 -19.16 -24.75
N TRP A 193 3.64 -17.86 -24.77
CA TRP A 193 2.54 -17.37 -23.94
C TRP A 193 1.21 -17.99 -24.34
N SER A 194 0.43 -18.38 -23.36
CA SER A 194 -0.95 -18.81 -23.51
C SER A 194 -1.83 -18.27 -22.39
N GLY A 195 -3.11 -18.08 -22.66
CA GLY A 195 -4.07 -17.58 -21.66
C GLY A 195 -4.17 -16.07 -21.58
N ASN A 196 -4.43 -15.58 -20.36
CA ASN A 196 -4.67 -14.16 -20.10
C ASN A 196 -3.94 -13.69 -18.84
N PHE A 197 -3.75 -12.37 -18.72
CA PHE A 197 -3.22 -11.75 -17.50
C PHE A 197 -4.33 -11.02 -16.77
N ARG A 198 -4.55 -11.33 -15.51
CA ARG A 198 -5.57 -10.70 -14.67
C ARG A 198 -4.96 -10.14 -13.40
N ILE A 199 -5.47 -8.98 -12.95
CA ILE A 199 -5.16 -8.41 -11.64
C ILE A 199 -6.43 -8.40 -10.82
N ALA A 200 -6.51 -9.29 -9.83
CA ALA A 200 -7.61 -9.33 -8.88
C ALA A 200 -7.56 -8.11 -7.94
N TYR A 201 -8.72 -7.51 -7.71
CA TYR A 201 -8.86 -6.38 -6.79
C TYR A 201 -10.24 -6.37 -6.13
N ASN A 202 -10.35 -5.71 -4.99
CA ASN A 202 -11.63 -5.48 -4.31
C ASN A 202 -12.31 -4.21 -4.85
N ALA A 203 -13.56 -4.33 -5.23
CA ALA A 203 -14.34 -3.24 -5.85
C ALA A 203 -14.72 -2.14 -4.85
N ASP A 204 -14.78 -2.46 -3.54
CA ASP A 204 -15.06 -1.53 -2.45
C ASP A 204 -13.89 -0.63 -2.04
N GLY A 205 -12.71 -0.76 -2.68
CA GLY A 205 -11.48 -0.05 -2.31
C GLY A 205 -10.97 0.99 -3.33
N GLY A 206 -11.80 1.42 -4.32
CA GLY A 206 -11.39 2.45 -5.30
C GLY A 206 -10.26 2.02 -6.23
N HIS A 207 -10.13 0.71 -6.53
CA HIS A 207 -8.99 0.18 -7.29
C HIS A 207 -9.24 0.07 -8.79
N LYS A 208 -10.50 0.17 -9.23
CA LYS A 208 -10.88 -0.11 -10.62
C LYS A 208 -10.12 0.73 -11.63
N GLU A 209 -10.06 2.04 -11.43
CA GLU A 209 -9.52 2.99 -12.39
C GLU A 209 -8.02 2.73 -12.66
N TRP A 210 -7.25 2.50 -11.63
CA TRP A 210 -5.83 2.25 -11.82
C TRP A 210 -5.55 0.84 -12.34
N VAL A 211 -6.31 -0.16 -11.92
CA VAL A 211 -6.17 -1.53 -12.45
C VAL A 211 -6.48 -1.55 -13.94
N ASP A 212 -7.55 -0.89 -14.37
CA ASP A 212 -7.90 -0.77 -15.79
C ASP A 212 -6.80 -0.04 -16.56
N ALA A 213 -6.23 1.05 -16.02
CA ALA A 213 -5.15 1.79 -16.67
C ALA A 213 -3.87 0.93 -16.81
N VAL A 214 -3.47 0.22 -15.77
CA VAL A 214 -2.32 -0.70 -15.77
C VAL A 214 -2.53 -1.83 -16.77
N CYS A 215 -3.67 -2.50 -16.71
CA CYS A 215 -4.00 -3.60 -17.61
C CYS A 215 -4.06 -3.15 -19.07
N ASN A 216 -4.62 -1.97 -19.36
CA ASN A 216 -4.62 -1.40 -20.72
C ASN A 216 -3.21 -1.12 -21.25
N GLN A 217 -2.29 -0.62 -20.41
CA GLN A 217 -0.91 -0.40 -20.82
C GLN A 217 -0.19 -1.74 -21.09
N ILE A 218 -0.38 -2.75 -20.24
CA ILE A 218 0.17 -4.11 -20.42
C ILE A 218 -0.38 -4.70 -21.74
N LYS A 219 -1.71 -4.69 -21.92
CA LYS A 219 -2.39 -5.18 -23.12
C LYS A 219 -1.83 -4.55 -24.39
N ASN A 220 -1.78 -3.22 -24.42
CA ASN A 220 -1.36 -2.48 -25.64
C ASN A 220 0.15 -2.61 -25.91
N THR A 221 0.97 -2.79 -24.86
CA THR A 221 2.42 -2.91 -25.02
C THR A 221 2.83 -4.33 -25.40
N LEU A 222 2.27 -5.35 -24.75
CA LEU A 222 2.70 -6.75 -24.90
C LEU A 222 1.83 -7.55 -25.87
N ASP A 223 0.76 -6.96 -26.37
CA ASP A 223 -0.25 -7.60 -27.26
C ASP A 223 -0.82 -8.90 -26.64
N ILE A 224 -1.25 -8.81 -25.38
CA ILE A 224 -1.87 -9.92 -24.66
C ILE A 224 -3.24 -9.52 -24.11
N ASP A 225 -4.09 -10.49 -23.82
CA ASP A 225 -5.34 -10.24 -23.10
C ASP A 225 -5.04 -9.94 -21.64
N ALA A 226 -5.16 -8.66 -21.24
CA ALA A 226 -4.97 -8.20 -19.87
C ALA A 226 -6.15 -7.37 -19.38
N ALA A 227 -6.68 -7.68 -18.18
CA ALA A 227 -7.81 -7.00 -17.57
C ALA A 227 -7.82 -7.10 -16.04
N GLY A 228 -8.58 -6.23 -15.38
CA GLY A 228 -8.89 -6.36 -13.96
C GLY A 228 -9.89 -7.49 -13.69
N GLU A 229 -9.80 -8.10 -12.51
CA GLU A 229 -10.73 -9.12 -12.00
C GLU A 229 -11.33 -8.64 -10.67
N PRO A 230 -12.53 -8.04 -10.69
CA PRO A 230 -13.13 -7.49 -9.48
C PRO A 230 -13.72 -8.57 -8.59
N TYR A 231 -13.44 -8.45 -7.30
CA TYR A 231 -14.13 -9.13 -6.21
C TYR A 231 -15.00 -8.12 -5.46
N ALA A 232 -16.14 -8.53 -4.92
CA ALA A 232 -17.08 -7.60 -4.32
C ALA A 232 -16.45 -6.84 -3.14
N THR A 233 -15.75 -7.55 -2.25
CA THR A 233 -15.17 -6.97 -1.04
C THR A 233 -13.67 -7.30 -0.88
N PHE A 234 -12.99 -6.50 -0.02
CA PHE A 234 -11.62 -6.81 0.38
C PHE A 234 -11.51 -8.19 1.04
N SER A 235 -12.49 -8.58 1.86
CA SER A 235 -12.50 -9.88 2.51
C SER A 235 -12.52 -11.05 1.51
N ASP A 236 -13.25 -10.91 0.40
CA ASP A 236 -13.32 -11.94 -0.65
C ASP A 236 -11.94 -12.17 -1.29
N VAL A 237 -11.28 -11.08 -1.72
CA VAL A 237 -9.91 -11.16 -2.26
C VAL A 237 -8.94 -11.71 -1.22
N ARG A 238 -8.99 -11.17 0.01
CA ARG A 238 -8.04 -11.56 1.07
C ARG A 238 -8.15 -13.04 1.42
N ASN A 239 -9.36 -13.60 1.44
CA ASN A 239 -9.57 -15.02 1.66
C ASN A 239 -8.91 -15.87 0.57
N GLN A 240 -9.06 -15.50 -0.70
CA GLN A 240 -8.41 -16.19 -1.82
C GLN A 240 -6.88 -16.12 -1.74
N VAL A 241 -6.33 -14.98 -1.39
CA VAL A 241 -4.88 -14.76 -1.22
C VAL A 241 -4.36 -15.58 -0.04
N THR A 242 -5.00 -15.47 1.12
CA THR A 242 -4.59 -16.18 2.36
C THR A 242 -4.62 -17.70 2.19
N ASN A 243 -5.64 -18.21 1.53
CA ASN A 243 -5.80 -19.65 1.27
C ASN A 243 -4.98 -20.14 0.06
N ARG A 244 -4.20 -19.27 -0.61
CA ARG A 244 -3.42 -19.58 -1.82
C ARG A 244 -4.28 -20.15 -2.97
N THR A 245 -5.57 -19.83 -3.00
CA THR A 245 -6.50 -20.27 -4.04
C THR A 245 -6.61 -19.30 -5.21
N ILE A 246 -6.12 -18.06 -5.06
CA ILE A 246 -6.11 -17.07 -6.14
C ILE A 246 -5.29 -17.58 -7.34
N LYS A 247 -5.86 -17.41 -8.54
CA LYS A 247 -5.28 -17.92 -9.81
C LYS A 247 -4.73 -16.81 -10.71
N THR A 248 -4.65 -15.60 -10.19
CA THR A 248 -4.26 -14.39 -10.93
C THR A 248 -3.22 -13.60 -10.14
N ALA A 249 -2.62 -12.59 -10.78
CA ALA A 249 -1.99 -11.52 -10.02
C ALA A 249 -3.05 -10.79 -9.20
N PHE A 250 -2.66 -10.13 -8.13
CA PHE A 250 -3.61 -9.42 -7.26
C PHE A 250 -3.04 -8.13 -6.72
N ARG A 251 -3.91 -7.15 -6.52
CA ARG A 251 -3.53 -5.88 -5.91
C ARG A 251 -2.95 -6.11 -4.51
N ALA A 252 -1.90 -5.40 -4.18
CA ALA A 252 -1.26 -5.42 -2.88
C ALA A 252 -0.83 -4.01 -2.46
N GLY A 253 -0.62 -3.82 -1.20
CA GLY A 253 -0.12 -2.57 -0.64
C GLY A 253 0.40 -2.80 0.77
N TRP A 254 1.21 -1.85 1.24
CA TRP A 254 1.74 -1.85 2.59
C TRP A 254 1.73 -0.43 3.14
N MET A 255 1.50 -0.29 4.43
CA MET A 255 1.62 0.96 5.17
C MET A 255 2.55 0.73 6.35
N LEU A 256 3.42 1.70 6.62
CA LEU A 256 4.42 1.58 7.68
C LEU A 256 3.79 1.37 9.06
N ASP A 257 4.23 0.34 9.76
CA ASP A 257 4.05 0.18 11.19
C ASP A 257 5.07 1.01 11.97
N TYR A 258 6.29 1.17 11.41
CA TYR A 258 7.38 2.01 11.92
C TYR A 258 8.31 2.46 10.77
N PRO A 259 8.99 3.63 10.89
CA PRO A 259 9.73 4.23 9.79
C PRO A 259 11.09 3.54 9.56
N SER A 260 11.09 2.40 8.91
CA SER A 260 12.27 1.64 8.47
C SER A 260 12.01 0.91 7.17
N ALA A 261 13.02 0.76 6.32
CA ALA A 261 12.97 -0.09 5.14
C ALA A 261 12.70 -1.56 5.49
N GLU A 262 13.12 -1.99 6.67
CA GLU A 262 12.86 -3.34 7.19
C GLU A 262 11.36 -3.66 7.22
N ASP A 263 10.52 -2.69 7.58
CA ASP A 263 9.07 -2.86 7.67
C ASP A 263 8.38 -3.15 6.31
N TYR A 264 9.02 -2.81 5.21
CA TYR A 264 8.59 -3.26 3.88
C TYR A 264 9.26 -4.57 3.48
N LEU A 265 10.59 -4.67 3.68
CA LEU A 265 11.39 -5.71 3.03
C LEU A 265 11.24 -7.07 3.72
N ASN A 266 11.18 -7.09 5.05
CA ASN A 266 11.12 -8.33 5.81
C ASN A 266 9.73 -9.00 5.73
N PRO A 267 8.60 -8.34 6.08
CA PRO A 267 7.30 -8.99 6.06
C PRO A 267 6.81 -9.37 4.66
N LEU A 268 7.20 -8.61 3.63
CA LEU A 268 6.66 -8.78 2.28
C LEU A 268 7.50 -9.71 1.39
N TYR A 269 8.81 -9.87 1.65
CA TYR A 269 9.69 -10.56 0.72
C TYR A 269 10.60 -11.61 1.35
N ALA A 270 10.83 -11.62 2.67
CA ALA A 270 11.63 -12.65 3.31
C ALA A 270 11.03 -14.04 3.08
N SER A 271 11.87 -15.05 2.80
CA SER A 271 11.42 -16.43 2.64
C SER A 271 10.73 -16.96 3.89
N SER A 272 11.13 -16.49 5.09
CA SER A 272 10.49 -16.83 6.36
C SER A 272 9.07 -16.29 6.51
N SER A 273 8.67 -15.31 5.70
CA SER A 273 7.34 -14.70 5.70
C SER A 273 6.42 -15.30 4.62
N ALA A 274 6.91 -16.26 3.82
CA ALA A 274 6.15 -16.99 2.81
C ALA A 274 5.28 -18.11 3.44
N ASP A 275 4.55 -18.83 2.61
CA ASP A 275 3.76 -20.01 2.96
C ASP A 275 2.72 -19.77 4.09
N GLY A 276 2.25 -18.52 4.22
CA GLY A 276 1.27 -18.14 5.25
C GLY A 276 1.88 -17.79 6.61
N HIS A 277 3.22 -17.74 6.74
CA HIS A 277 3.90 -17.37 7.98
C HIS A 277 3.98 -15.84 8.17
N GLY A 278 3.71 -15.05 7.13
CA GLY A 278 3.72 -13.58 7.15
C GLY A 278 2.92 -12.98 6.00
N SER A 279 3.37 -11.84 5.49
CA SER A 279 2.69 -11.08 4.43
C SER A 279 3.35 -11.25 3.04
N ASN A 280 4.27 -12.21 2.89
CA ASN A 280 4.82 -12.61 1.60
C ASN A 280 3.80 -13.49 0.85
N ASP A 281 2.75 -12.86 0.36
CA ASP A 281 1.59 -13.52 -0.23
C ASP A 281 1.85 -14.13 -1.62
N GLY A 282 2.94 -13.72 -2.26
CA GLY A 282 3.43 -14.28 -3.52
C GLY A 282 4.21 -15.58 -3.35
N ASP A 283 4.57 -15.90 -2.11
CA ASP A 283 5.43 -17.01 -1.71
C ASP A 283 6.85 -16.95 -2.33
N TYR A 284 7.33 -15.71 -2.59
CA TYR A 284 8.69 -15.46 -3.09
C TYR A 284 9.75 -16.00 -2.14
N LYS A 285 10.76 -16.67 -2.69
CA LYS A 285 11.88 -17.22 -1.94
C LYS A 285 13.19 -16.98 -2.69
N SER A 286 14.12 -16.28 -2.03
CA SER A 286 15.46 -15.99 -2.57
C SER A 286 16.51 -16.01 -1.48
N ALA A 287 17.39 -16.99 -1.53
CA ALA A 287 18.50 -17.08 -0.59
C ALA A 287 19.45 -15.88 -0.68
N GLU A 288 19.60 -15.28 -1.86
CA GLU A 288 20.40 -14.07 -2.06
C GLU A 288 19.76 -12.87 -1.35
N PHE A 289 18.45 -12.67 -1.54
CA PHE A 289 17.70 -11.63 -0.86
C PHE A 289 17.76 -11.80 0.65
N ASP A 290 17.46 -12.99 1.17
CA ASP A 290 17.45 -13.28 2.60
C ASP A 290 18.81 -13.01 3.26
N LYS A 291 19.90 -13.39 2.57
CA LYS A 291 21.27 -13.11 3.05
C LYS A 291 21.53 -11.61 3.19
N LEU A 292 21.16 -10.82 2.19
CA LEU A 292 21.35 -9.36 2.18
C LEU A 292 20.44 -8.67 3.22
N LEU A 293 19.19 -9.11 3.31
CA LEU A 293 18.25 -8.63 4.33
C LEU A 293 18.80 -8.88 5.75
N ASN A 294 19.25 -10.10 6.04
CA ASN A 294 19.81 -10.45 7.35
C ASN A 294 21.10 -9.67 7.64
N ALA A 295 21.93 -9.40 6.64
CA ALA A 295 23.11 -8.55 6.80
C ALA A 295 22.70 -7.11 7.18
N ALA A 296 21.70 -6.54 6.51
CA ALA A 296 21.18 -5.21 6.83
C ALA A 296 20.61 -5.15 8.25
N LEU A 297 19.83 -6.16 8.66
CA LEU A 297 19.24 -6.24 10.01
C LEU A 297 20.28 -6.34 11.12
N ALA A 298 21.45 -6.92 10.85
CA ALA A 298 22.55 -7.01 11.79
C ALA A 298 23.37 -5.72 11.92
N GLN A 299 23.19 -4.73 11.00
CA GLN A 299 23.96 -3.49 10.97
C GLN A 299 23.47 -2.49 12.02
N THR A 300 24.42 -1.96 12.80
CA THR A 300 24.18 -0.83 13.70
C THR A 300 24.53 0.52 13.06
N ASP A 301 25.43 0.52 12.06
CA ASP A 301 25.75 1.70 11.26
C ASP A 301 24.67 1.95 10.21
N VAL A 302 24.03 3.12 10.25
CA VAL A 302 22.90 3.47 9.38
C VAL A 302 23.30 3.48 7.91
N LYS A 303 24.51 3.96 7.58
CA LYS A 303 24.97 4.03 6.18
C LYS A 303 25.16 2.63 5.60
N LYS A 304 25.86 1.75 6.33
CA LYS A 304 26.05 0.35 5.92
C LYS A 304 24.72 -0.39 5.83
N ARG A 305 23.82 -0.16 6.75
CA ARG A 305 22.47 -0.72 6.73
C ARG A 305 21.71 -0.28 5.48
N THR A 306 21.78 1.00 5.11
CA THR A 306 21.19 1.52 3.87
C THR A 306 21.79 0.86 2.64
N GLU A 307 23.12 0.70 2.60
CA GLU A 307 23.81 0.02 1.48
C GLU A 307 23.37 -1.44 1.34
N ASP A 308 23.20 -2.17 2.46
CA ASP A 308 22.79 -3.58 2.42
C ASP A 308 21.30 -3.73 2.05
N PHE A 309 20.39 -2.86 2.58
CA PHE A 309 19.02 -2.80 2.11
C PHE A 309 18.92 -2.43 0.62
N THR A 310 19.78 -1.56 0.13
CA THR A 310 19.83 -1.21 -1.30
C THR A 310 20.19 -2.43 -2.15
N LYS A 311 21.22 -3.21 -1.75
CA LYS A 311 21.57 -4.45 -2.44
C LYS A 311 20.43 -5.47 -2.43
N ALA A 312 19.73 -5.61 -1.30
CA ALA A 312 18.54 -6.47 -1.22
C ALA A 312 17.45 -6.01 -2.20
N GLN A 313 17.19 -4.71 -2.30
CA GLN A 313 16.24 -4.15 -3.26
C GLN A 313 16.69 -4.32 -4.73
N GLU A 314 17.97 -4.36 -5.03
CA GLU A 314 18.47 -4.69 -6.37
C GLU A 314 18.10 -6.13 -6.78
N VAL A 315 18.13 -7.08 -5.83
CA VAL A 315 17.64 -8.44 -6.08
C VAL A 315 16.14 -8.43 -6.37
N LEU A 316 15.35 -7.70 -5.57
CA LEU A 316 13.91 -7.56 -5.82
C LEU A 316 13.61 -6.89 -7.16
N ALA A 317 14.40 -5.90 -7.58
CA ALA A 317 14.23 -5.23 -8.87
C ALA A 317 14.61 -6.12 -10.06
N LYS A 318 15.45 -7.13 -9.85
CA LYS A 318 15.76 -8.17 -10.83
C LYS A 318 14.62 -9.19 -10.93
N ASP A 319 14.14 -9.70 -9.78
CA ASP A 319 13.20 -10.82 -9.70
C ASP A 319 11.73 -10.38 -9.82
N LEU A 320 11.41 -9.18 -9.36
CA LEU A 320 10.07 -8.56 -9.38
C LEU A 320 8.95 -9.48 -8.83
N PRO A 321 9.06 -9.97 -7.58
CA PRO A 321 7.99 -10.76 -6.96
C PRO A 321 6.70 -9.98 -6.81
N VAL A 322 6.82 -8.66 -6.69
CA VAL A 322 5.75 -7.68 -6.84
C VAL A 322 6.14 -6.64 -7.89
N ILE A 323 5.17 -6.01 -8.48
CA ILE A 323 5.37 -4.86 -9.36
C ILE A 323 5.06 -3.59 -8.58
N PRO A 324 6.08 -2.81 -8.16
CA PRO A 324 5.90 -1.51 -7.53
C PRO A 324 5.17 -0.55 -8.46
N LEU A 325 4.20 0.19 -7.93
CA LEU A 325 3.44 1.17 -8.72
C LEU A 325 3.73 2.60 -8.25
N TRP A 326 3.36 2.94 -7.03
CA TRP A 326 3.55 4.26 -6.44
C TRP A 326 3.46 4.22 -4.92
N ASN A 327 3.88 5.31 -4.29
CA ASN A 327 3.56 5.62 -2.91
C ASN A 327 2.37 6.59 -2.87
N ASP A 328 1.40 6.31 -2.02
CA ASP A 328 0.28 7.20 -1.77
C ASP A 328 0.76 8.36 -0.93
N ASN A 329 0.64 9.57 -1.49
CA ASN A 329 0.84 10.78 -0.71
C ASN A 329 -0.37 11.03 0.18
N VAL A 330 -0.20 11.75 1.27
CA VAL A 330 -1.33 12.32 1.98
C VAL A 330 -2.06 13.26 1.01
N ALA A 331 -3.33 12.98 0.78
CA ALA A 331 -4.25 13.84 0.05
C ALA A 331 -5.54 13.88 0.88
N ALA A 332 -5.70 14.96 1.65
CA ALA A 332 -6.72 15.06 2.69
C ALA A 332 -7.34 16.45 2.72
N ALA A 333 -8.48 16.59 3.38
CA ALA A 333 -9.15 17.86 3.58
C ALA A 333 -9.72 17.98 4.99
N SER A 334 -9.78 19.20 5.51
CA SER A 334 -10.54 19.49 6.72
C SER A 334 -11.49 20.67 6.51
N ALA A 335 -12.53 20.74 7.32
CA ALA A 335 -13.37 21.91 7.42
C ALA A 335 -12.54 23.12 7.89
N THR A 336 -12.87 24.34 7.44
CA THR A 336 -12.06 25.54 7.66
C THR A 336 -11.95 25.98 9.12
N ASN A 337 -12.88 25.57 9.97
CA ASN A 337 -12.88 25.84 11.42
C ASN A 337 -12.09 24.83 12.25
N VAL A 338 -11.54 23.80 11.63
CA VAL A 338 -10.74 22.76 12.29
C VAL A 338 -9.25 23.18 12.26
N LYS A 339 -8.56 23.00 13.39
CA LYS A 339 -7.19 23.45 13.61
C LYS A 339 -6.29 22.30 14.04
N ASN A 340 -4.97 22.51 13.89
CA ASN A 340 -3.92 21.58 14.35
C ASN A 340 -4.01 20.19 13.69
N VAL A 341 -4.49 20.13 12.44
CA VAL A 341 -4.48 18.90 11.64
C VAL A 341 -3.07 18.69 11.11
N SER A 342 -2.50 17.57 11.40
CA SER A 342 -1.21 17.11 10.88
C SER A 342 -1.28 15.61 10.60
N PHE A 343 -0.37 15.11 9.77
CA PHE A 343 -0.30 13.70 9.38
C PHE A 343 1.08 13.16 9.74
N ASP A 344 1.13 11.97 10.28
CA ASP A 344 2.36 11.26 10.59
C ASP A 344 2.79 10.32 9.44
N TYR A 345 3.80 9.50 9.68
CA TYR A 345 4.33 8.55 8.71
C TYR A 345 3.34 7.44 8.31
N THR A 346 2.25 7.25 9.05
CA THR A 346 1.19 6.29 8.71
C THR A 346 0.15 6.86 7.74
N ASN A 347 0.32 8.09 7.26
CA ASN A 347 -0.65 8.86 6.47
C ASN A 347 -1.96 9.16 7.20
N LEU A 348 -2.04 8.90 8.50
CA LEU A 348 -3.24 9.15 9.29
C LEU A 348 -3.15 10.51 10.00
N PRO A 349 -4.29 11.17 10.23
CA PRO A 349 -4.32 12.39 11.02
C PRO A 349 -3.86 12.15 12.46
N THR A 350 -3.07 13.06 13.00
CA THR A 350 -2.66 13.07 14.41
C THR A 350 -3.85 13.54 15.27
N TYR A 351 -4.84 12.67 15.41
CA TYR A 351 -6.16 13.01 15.97
C TYR A 351 -6.14 13.68 17.33
N ASN A 352 -5.17 13.37 18.19
CA ASN A 352 -5.09 13.92 19.55
C ASN A 352 -4.75 15.41 19.61
N THR A 353 -4.20 15.99 18.55
CA THR A 353 -3.87 17.43 18.46
C THR A 353 -4.97 18.26 17.85
N ILE A 354 -5.90 17.65 17.10
CA ILE A 354 -6.95 18.34 16.36
C ILE A 354 -7.92 19.03 17.32
N THR A 355 -8.26 20.28 17.02
CA THR A 355 -9.22 21.09 17.76
C THR A 355 -10.22 21.79 16.83
N LYS A 356 -11.41 22.11 17.37
CA LYS A 356 -12.46 22.84 16.67
C LYS A 356 -12.95 23.98 17.53
#